data_cfeef745bb9ee297f9f7f10a5c10ef7b
#
_entry.id   cfeef745bb9ee297f9f7f10a5c10ef7b
#
_cell.length_a   1.000
_cell.length_b   1.000
_cell.length_c   1.000
_cell.angle_alpha   90.00
_cell.angle_beta   90.00
_cell.angle_gamma   90.00
#
_symmetry.space_group_name_H-M   'P 1'
#
loop_
_entity.id
_entity.type
_entity.pdbx_description
1 polymer ?
#
loop_
_entity_poly.entity_id
_entity_poly.type
_entity_poly.pdbx_seq_one_letter_code
_entity_poly.pdbx_strand_id
1 'polypeptide(L)'
;MINLLKGESVMAVSFDLQTFILRARVLKLYRQAIRVAKRAPAHSKGELMQTIRQEMEKNRDCNDKQKIRYLISEGIERLKGLGEMLDMQGR
;
A
#
# COMPACT_ATOMS: atom_id res chain seq x y z
N MET A 1 -31.72 -19.94 9.71
CA MET A 1 -30.77 -19.97 8.65
C MET A 1 -29.89 -18.70 8.60
N ILE A 2 -30.50 -17.62 8.31
CA ILE A 2 -29.77 -16.37 8.24
C ILE A 2 -29.13 -16.02 9.56
N ASN A 3 -29.81 -16.35 10.65
CA ASN A 3 -29.26 -16.03 11.97
C ASN A 3 -27.99 -16.79 12.26
N LEU A 4 -27.94 -18.03 11.83
CA LEU A 4 -26.74 -18.82 11.97
C LEU A 4 -25.62 -18.21 11.23
N LEU A 5 -25.93 -17.88 10.00
CA LEU A 5 -24.95 -17.21 9.18
C LEU A 5 -24.54 -15.89 9.78
N LYS A 6 -25.47 -15.21 10.42
CA LYS A 6 -25.14 -13.98 11.07
C LYS A 6 -24.08 -14.11 12.14
N GLY A 7 -24.24 -15.10 13.00
CA GLY A 7 -23.32 -15.27 14.09
C GLY A 7 -21.91 -15.44 13.62
N GLU A 8 -21.71 -16.45 12.79
CA GLU A 8 -20.36 -16.75 12.33
C GLU A 8 -19.98 -15.93 11.12
N SER A 9 -20.90 -15.74 10.20
CA SER A 9 -20.61 -15.03 8.98
C SER A 9 -20.31 -13.56 9.22
N VAL A 10 -20.99 -12.96 10.16
CA VAL A 10 -20.76 -11.55 10.45
C VAL A 10 -19.36 -11.34 10.96
N MET A 11 -18.89 -12.24 11.83
CA MET A 11 -17.51 -12.14 12.31
C MET A 11 -16.52 -12.36 11.19
N ALA A 12 -16.78 -13.35 10.36
CA ALA A 12 -15.90 -13.63 9.24
C ALA A 12 -15.89 -12.48 8.23
N VAL A 13 -17.07 -11.95 7.93
CA VAL A 13 -17.18 -10.84 7.00
C VAL A 13 -16.49 -9.61 7.55
N SER A 14 -16.66 -9.36 8.84
CA SER A 14 -16.02 -8.23 9.49
C SER A 14 -14.49 -8.34 9.40
N PHE A 15 -14.00 -9.55 9.63
CA PHE A 15 -12.58 -9.83 9.56
C PHE A 15 -12.06 -9.62 8.15
N ASP A 16 -12.78 -10.16 7.18
CA ASP A 16 -12.43 -10.00 5.77
C ASP A 16 -12.48 -8.53 5.35
N LEU A 17 -13.45 -7.79 5.87
CA LEU A 17 -13.58 -6.38 5.58
C LEU A 17 -12.37 -5.60 6.10
N GLN A 18 -11.92 -5.92 7.30
CA GLN A 18 -10.75 -5.25 7.83
C GLN A 18 -9.52 -5.50 6.97
N THR A 19 -9.33 -6.75 6.57
CA THR A 19 -8.22 -7.10 5.70
C THR A 19 -8.35 -6.38 4.36
N PHE A 20 -9.55 -6.37 3.83
CA PHE A 20 -9.82 -5.71 2.56
C PHE A 20 -9.49 -4.21 2.65
N ILE A 21 -9.93 -3.57 3.72
CA ILE A 21 -9.69 -2.14 3.91
C ILE A 21 -8.19 -1.87 4.03
N LEU A 22 -7.49 -2.69 4.79
CA LEU A 22 -6.04 -2.53 4.95
C LEU A 22 -5.32 -2.70 3.63
N ARG A 23 -5.70 -3.72 2.86
CA ARG A 23 -5.08 -3.94 1.56
C ARG A 23 -5.39 -2.81 0.59
N ALA A 24 -6.59 -2.26 0.68
CA ALA A 24 -6.95 -1.11 -0.14
C ALA A 24 -6.07 0.09 0.19
N ARG A 25 -5.75 0.28 1.47
CA ARG A 25 -4.86 1.35 1.88
C ARG A 25 -3.46 1.17 1.33
N VAL A 26 -2.97 -0.08 1.34
CA VAL A 26 -1.67 -0.38 0.77
C VAL A 26 -1.66 -0.05 -0.72
N LEU A 27 -2.69 -0.45 -1.44
CA LEU A 27 -2.80 -0.14 -2.86
C LEU A 27 -2.81 1.36 -3.11
N LYS A 28 -3.52 2.08 -2.25
CA LYS A 28 -3.57 3.53 -2.37
C LYS A 28 -2.19 4.14 -2.17
N LEU A 29 -1.44 3.63 -1.21
CA LEU A 29 -0.07 4.09 -0.99
C LEU A 29 0.82 3.84 -2.19
N TYR A 30 0.69 2.66 -2.80
CA TYR A 30 1.49 2.35 -3.99
C TYR A 30 1.13 3.27 -5.16
N ARG A 31 -0.16 3.57 -5.33
CA ARG A 31 -0.57 4.50 -6.38
C ARG A 31 -0.01 5.88 -6.13
N GLN A 32 -0.01 6.31 -4.88
CA GLN A 32 0.57 7.60 -4.53
C GLN A 32 2.08 7.60 -4.76
N ALA A 33 2.73 6.50 -4.43
CA ALA A 33 4.16 6.36 -4.65
C ALA A 33 4.50 6.46 -6.14
N ILE A 34 3.70 5.80 -6.98
CA ILE A 34 3.90 5.87 -8.42
C ILE A 34 3.71 7.29 -8.91
N ARG A 35 2.69 7.96 -8.40
CA ARG A 35 2.41 9.34 -8.78
C ARG A 35 3.57 10.27 -8.42
N VAL A 36 4.12 10.07 -7.22
CA VAL A 36 5.28 10.86 -6.80
C VAL A 36 6.51 10.51 -7.62
N ALA A 37 6.70 9.23 -7.91
CA ALA A 37 7.84 8.77 -8.68
C ALA A 37 7.86 9.36 -10.09
N LYS A 38 6.70 9.68 -10.63
CA LYS A 38 6.63 10.29 -11.96
C LYS A 38 7.26 11.67 -12.00
N ARG A 39 7.45 12.28 -10.83
CA ARG A 39 8.11 13.57 -10.74
C ARG A 39 9.62 13.44 -10.76
N ALA A 40 10.15 12.24 -10.65
CA ALA A 40 11.58 12.01 -10.63
C ALA A 40 12.21 12.30 -11.98
N PRO A 41 13.50 12.64 -12.00
CA PRO A 41 14.23 12.84 -13.26
C PRO A 41 14.16 11.58 -14.11
N ALA A 42 14.23 11.76 -15.42
CA ALA A 42 14.06 10.65 -16.37
C ALA A 42 15.03 9.51 -16.09
N HIS A 43 16.25 9.83 -15.68
CA HIS A 43 17.27 8.81 -15.48
C HIS A 43 17.02 7.90 -14.28
N SER A 44 16.20 8.34 -13.31
CA SER A 44 15.92 7.53 -12.14
C SER A 44 14.45 7.10 -12.05
N LYS A 45 13.62 7.69 -12.90
CA LYS A 45 12.18 7.44 -12.84
C LYS A 45 11.82 5.99 -13.09
N GLY A 46 12.40 5.39 -14.12
CA GLY A 46 12.11 4.00 -14.47
C GLY A 46 12.50 3.05 -13.36
N GLU A 47 13.67 3.25 -12.80
CA GLU A 47 14.16 2.40 -11.73
C GLU A 47 13.28 2.54 -10.49
N LEU A 48 12.90 3.76 -10.17
CA LEU A 48 12.04 4.02 -9.04
C LEU A 48 10.67 3.37 -9.20
N MET A 49 10.08 3.51 -10.39
CA MET A 49 8.79 2.90 -10.68
C MET A 49 8.86 1.38 -10.60
N GLN A 50 9.95 0.82 -11.09
CA GLN A 50 10.13 -0.62 -11.04
C GLN A 50 10.27 -1.12 -9.62
N THR A 51 11.00 -0.41 -8.79
CA THR A 51 11.14 -0.75 -7.38
C THR A 51 9.77 -0.78 -6.70
N ILE A 52 8.95 0.22 -6.97
CA ILE A 52 7.62 0.30 -6.39
C ILE A 52 6.77 -0.89 -6.83
N ARG A 53 6.83 -1.23 -8.11
CA ARG A 53 6.05 -2.35 -8.63
C ARG A 53 6.52 -3.67 -8.06
N GLN A 54 7.82 -3.82 -7.84
CA GLN A 54 8.36 -5.04 -7.23
C GLN A 54 7.86 -5.18 -5.81
N GLU A 55 7.79 -4.08 -5.07
CA GLU A 55 7.25 -4.10 -3.72
C GLU A 55 5.78 -4.49 -3.73
N MET A 56 5.03 -3.96 -4.68
CA MET A 56 3.62 -4.33 -4.82
C MET A 56 3.46 -5.82 -5.05
N GLU A 57 4.23 -6.37 -5.99
CA GLU A 57 4.14 -7.78 -6.31
C GLU A 57 4.53 -8.65 -5.11
N LYS A 58 5.58 -8.23 -4.43
CA LYS A 58 6.08 -8.98 -3.29
C LYS A 58 5.03 -9.09 -2.19
N ASN A 59 4.25 -8.05 -1.98
CA ASN A 59 3.28 -7.99 -0.90
C ASN A 59 1.84 -8.24 -1.36
N ARG A 60 1.68 -8.65 -2.59
CA ARG A 60 0.38 -8.78 -3.22
C ARG A 60 -0.56 -9.71 -2.46
N ASP A 61 -0.06 -10.84 -2.00
CA ASP A 61 -0.87 -11.85 -1.35
C ASP A 61 -0.77 -11.84 0.17
N CYS A 62 -0.26 -10.75 0.73
CA CYS A 62 -0.12 -10.64 2.17
C CYS A 62 -1.47 -10.51 2.85
N ASN A 63 -1.77 -11.41 3.78
CA ASN A 63 -3.02 -11.41 4.53
C ASN A 63 -2.82 -11.19 6.02
N ASP A 64 -1.57 -11.04 6.45
CA ASP A 64 -1.27 -10.81 7.85
C ASP A 64 -1.54 -9.34 8.18
N LYS A 65 -2.54 -9.11 9.02
CA LYS A 65 -2.95 -7.75 9.36
C LYS A 65 -1.84 -6.92 9.96
N GLN A 66 -1.08 -7.52 10.86
CA GLN A 66 0.02 -6.79 11.49
C GLN A 66 1.07 -6.40 10.48
N LYS A 67 1.37 -7.31 9.57
CA LYS A 67 2.33 -7.03 8.53
C LYS A 67 1.80 -5.94 7.60
N ILE A 68 0.52 -6.00 7.27
CA ILE A 68 -0.08 -4.99 6.41
C ILE A 68 -0.02 -3.62 7.08
N ARG A 69 -0.32 -3.55 8.36
CA ARG A 69 -0.24 -2.28 9.10
C ARG A 69 1.18 -1.75 9.11
N TYR A 70 2.14 -2.64 9.28
CA TYR A 70 3.54 -2.26 9.24
C TYR A 70 3.91 -1.71 7.86
N LEU A 71 3.43 -2.36 6.81
CA LEU A 71 3.68 -1.92 5.44
C LEU A 71 3.08 -0.53 5.20
N ILE A 72 1.91 -0.28 5.77
CA ILE A 72 1.28 1.02 5.63
C ILE A 72 2.13 2.10 6.32
N SER A 73 2.54 1.84 7.55
CA SER A 73 3.38 2.77 8.30
C SER A 73 4.67 3.05 7.57
N GLU A 74 5.34 1.99 7.16
CA GLU A 74 6.61 2.12 6.46
C GLU A 74 6.42 2.83 5.13
N GLY A 75 5.32 2.51 4.45
CA GLY A 75 5.03 3.12 3.17
C GLY A 75 4.80 4.62 3.28
N ILE A 76 4.10 5.04 4.32
CA ILE A 76 3.86 6.46 4.55
C ILE A 76 5.18 7.19 4.77
N GLU A 77 6.06 6.61 5.58
CA GLU A 77 7.35 7.20 5.85
C GLU A 77 8.20 7.30 4.59
N ARG A 78 8.23 6.23 3.81
CA ARG A 78 9.00 6.23 2.57
C ARG A 78 8.45 7.22 1.56
N LEU A 79 7.13 7.28 1.46
CA LEU A 79 6.48 8.19 0.52
C LEU A 79 6.79 9.64 0.89
N LYS A 80 6.73 9.93 2.18
CA LYS A 80 7.05 11.25 2.67
C LYS A 80 8.50 11.63 2.35
N GLY A 81 9.42 10.71 2.63
CA GLY A 81 10.83 10.94 2.35
C GLY A 81 11.10 11.14 0.87
N LEU A 82 10.44 10.33 0.04
CA LEU A 82 10.60 10.44 -1.39
C LEU A 82 10.09 11.80 -1.90
N GLY A 83 8.94 12.21 -1.40
CA GLY A 83 8.38 13.51 -1.79
C GLY A 83 9.30 14.65 -1.43
N GLU A 84 9.87 14.61 -0.23
CA GLU A 84 10.77 15.63 0.23
C GLU A 84 12.04 15.67 -0.61
N MET A 85 12.57 14.51 -0.92
CA MET A 85 13.76 14.40 -1.73
C MET A 85 13.53 14.98 -3.12
N LEU A 86 12.40 14.65 -3.73
CA LEU A 86 12.08 15.14 -5.06
C LEU A 86 11.81 16.65 -5.06
N ASP A 87 11.21 17.15 -4.00
CA ASP A 87 10.99 18.58 -3.87
C ASP A 87 12.32 19.33 -3.83
N MET A 88 13.30 18.77 -3.14
CA MET A 88 14.61 19.37 -3.08
C MET A 88 15.30 19.35 -4.44
N GLN A 89 15.18 18.25 -5.16
CA GLN A 89 15.79 18.10 -6.47
C GLN A 89 15.08 18.91 -7.54
N GLY A 90 13.80 19.07 -7.37
CA GLY A 90 12.97 19.75 -8.36
C GLY A 90 13.18 21.24 -8.41
N ARG A 91 14.04 21.75 -7.53
CA ARG A 91 14.35 23.16 -7.50
C ARG A 91 15.70 23.43 -8.16
#